data_e537ea83d1ccfeb3ad53bddab1c098c2
#
_entry.id   e537ea83d1ccfeb3ad53bddab1c098c2
#
_cell.length_a   1.000
_cell.length_b   1.000
_cell.length_c   1.000
_cell.angle_alpha   90.00
_cell.angle_beta   90.00
_cell.angle_gamma   90.00
#
_symmetry.space_group_name_H-M   'P 1'
#
loop_
_entity.id
_entity.type
_entity.pdbx_description
1 polymer ?
#
loop_
_entity_poly.entity_id
_entity_poly.type
_entity_poly.pdbx_seq_one_letter_code
_entity_poly.pdbx_strand_id
1 'polypeptide(L)'
;MLLDWLIGHALPEFVIGALHRARSPLHVHPALQTPAELAAQKALDQMSARHAAEKTSRQAALTQARTAAEGIRGGLLDGTGAELEAAVGKVLADAGFTVVDLDRYLGGTLSADLLVTRGPERRLVEVKSTSGAAPQSLAGKLTTHLQKWPALRPNEPVGGGVLIVNHEHGKLPAQRSPKVYTDQAFVGTLRFPVLAARDLFDWWRAGNWTAIQQAVLA
;
A
#
# COMPACT_ATOMS: atom_id res chain seq x y z
N MET A 1 -24.08 33.55 -26.08
CA MET A 1 -22.73 34.03 -25.70
C MET A 1 -22.37 35.39 -26.29
N LEU A 2 -22.30 35.58 -27.64
CA LEU A 2 -21.87 36.88 -28.20
C LEU A 2 -22.91 37.99 -27.98
N LEU A 3 -24.21 37.67 -28.14
CA LEU A 3 -25.34 38.54 -27.89
C LEU A 3 -25.46 38.91 -26.40
N ASP A 4 -25.26 37.95 -25.50
CA ASP A 4 -25.32 38.20 -24.04
C ASP A 4 -24.17 39.11 -23.59
N TRP A 5 -22.96 38.89 -24.16
CA TRP A 5 -21.83 39.76 -23.91
C TRP A 5 -22.03 41.17 -24.49
N LEU A 6 -22.57 41.26 -25.70
CA LEU A 6 -22.87 42.53 -26.36
C LEU A 6 -23.92 43.35 -25.57
N ILE A 7 -25.00 42.73 -25.13
CA ILE A 7 -26.09 43.36 -24.40
C ILE A 7 -25.66 43.65 -22.95
N GLY A 8 -24.93 42.73 -22.31
CA GLY A 8 -24.59 42.85 -20.89
C GLY A 8 -23.35 43.68 -20.59
N HIS A 9 -22.39 43.76 -21.53
CA HIS A 9 -21.12 44.42 -21.30
C HIS A 9 -20.79 45.52 -22.30
N ALA A 10 -20.90 45.26 -23.60
CA ALA A 10 -20.47 46.24 -24.58
C ALA A 10 -21.44 47.45 -24.76
N LEU A 11 -22.75 47.18 -24.83
CA LEU A 11 -23.72 48.24 -25.01
C LEU A 11 -23.77 49.26 -23.85
N PRO A 12 -23.73 48.84 -22.57
CA PRO A 12 -23.68 49.79 -21.44
C PRO A 12 -22.42 50.66 -21.43
N GLU A 13 -21.29 50.15 -21.93
CA GLU A 13 -20.02 50.86 -21.93
C GLU A 13 -19.93 51.94 -23.07
N PHE A 14 -20.53 51.66 -24.22
CA PHE A 14 -20.37 52.48 -25.42
C PHE A 14 -21.59 53.36 -25.77
N VAL A 15 -22.76 53.12 -25.15
CA VAL A 15 -23.99 53.87 -25.43
C VAL A 15 -24.53 54.50 -24.17
N ILE A 16 -24.14 55.72 -23.89
CA ILE A 16 -24.63 56.49 -22.74
C ILE A 16 -26.15 56.63 -22.83
N GLY A 17 -26.89 55.98 -21.91
CA GLY A 17 -28.32 55.98 -21.88
C GLY A 17 -29.04 54.79 -22.53
N ALA A 18 -28.30 53.94 -23.26
CA ALA A 18 -28.82 52.65 -23.66
C ALA A 18 -28.68 51.69 -22.48
N LEU A 19 -29.79 51.37 -21.85
CA LEU A 19 -29.85 50.20 -20.94
C LEU A 19 -29.48 50.38 -19.46
N HIS A 20 -29.97 51.43 -18.85
CA HIS A 20 -30.28 51.29 -17.42
C HIS A 20 -31.46 50.32 -17.13
N ARG A 21 -31.74 49.40 -18.10
CA ARG A 21 -32.75 48.33 -17.99
C ARG A 21 -32.19 46.93 -18.30
N ALA A 22 -30.89 46.69 -18.18
CA ALA A 22 -30.49 45.37 -17.76
C ALA A 22 -31.07 45.24 -16.32
N ARG A 23 -32.28 44.65 -16.18
CA ARG A 23 -32.85 44.35 -14.88
C ARG A 23 -31.84 43.48 -14.16
N SER A 24 -31.00 44.11 -13.32
CA SER A 24 -30.32 43.32 -12.27
C SER A 24 -31.42 42.45 -11.67
N PRO A 25 -31.25 41.12 -11.71
CA PRO A 25 -32.29 40.25 -11.21
C PRO A 25 -32.58 40.69 -9.77
N LEU A 26 -33.76 41.30 -9.55
CA LEU A 26 -34.15 41.92 -8.26
C LEU A 26 -33.99 40.94 -7.08
N HIS A 27 -34.11 39.63 -7.38
CA HIS A 27 -33.93 38.58 -6.38
C HIS A 27 -32.48 38.46 -5.86
N VAL A 28 -31.48 39.04 -6.51
CA VAL A 28 -30.10 39.06 -6.01
C VAL A 28 -29.91 40.09 -4.90
N HIS A 29 -30.78 41.09 -4.84
CA HIS A 29 -30.67 42.14 -3.81
C HIS A 29 -31.28 41.68 -2.48
N PRO A 30 -30.46 41.51 -1.39
CA PRO A 30 -30.93 40.93 -0.12
C PRO A 30 -32.19 41.61 0.46
N ALA A 31 -32.32 42.94 0.29
CA ALA A 31 -33.47 43.72 0.78
C ALA A 31 -34.76 43.46 0.00
N LEU A 32 -34.71 42.78 -1.15
CA LEU A 32 -35.88 42.50 -2.00
C LEU A 32 -36.25 41.03 -2.00
N GLN A 33 -35.51 40.19 -1.27
CA GLN A 33 -35.80 38.78 -1.14
C GLN A 33 -36.95 38.53 -0.18
N THR A 34 -37.81 37.61 -0.55
CA THR A 34 -38.88 37.13 0.32
C THR A 34 -38.34 36.25 1.45
N PRO A 35 -39.03 36.08 2.57
CA PRO A 35 -38.64 35.16 3.63
C PRO A 35 -38.44 33.70 3.12
N ALA A 36 -39.22 33.27 2.13
CA ALA A 36 -39.12 31.96 1.53
C ALA A 36 -37.83 31.81 0.71
N GLU A 37 -37.41 32.82 -0.06
CA GLU A 37 -36.14 32.82 -0.81
C GLU A 37 -34.94 32.78 0.14
N LEU A 38 -34.98 33.60 1.21
CA LEU A 38 -33.94 33.60 2.23
C LEU A 38 -33.83 32.25 2.94
N ALA A 39 -34.96 31.61 3.26
CA ALA A 39 -34.95 30.27 3.86
C ALA A 39 -34.38 29.21 2.91
N ALA A 40 -34.76 29.25 1.62
CA ALA A 40 -34.27 28.36 0.60
C ALA A 40 -32.73 28.52 0.34
N GLN A 41 -32.29 29.80 0.27
CA GLN A 41 -30.87 30.11 0.12
C GLN A 41 -30.05 29.58 1.31
N LYS A 42 -30.54 29.84 2.54
CA LYS A 42 -29.88 29.31 3.75
C LYS A 42 -29.82 27.80 3.78
N ALA A 43 -30.87 27.11 3.34
CA ALA A 43 -30.88 25.66 3.25
C ALA A 43 -29.86 25.16 2.22
N LEU A 44 -29.73 25.80 1.07
CA LEU A 44 -28.75 25.51 0.04
C LEU A 44 -27.32 25.72 0.54
N ASP A 45 -27.07 26.84 1.23
CA ASP A 45 -25.73 27.14 1.80
C ASP A 45 -25.35 26.14 2.88
N GLN A 46 -26.28 25.73 3.74
CA GLN A 46 -26.07 24.71 4.74
C GLN A 46 -25.77 23.35 4.11
N MET A 47 -26.47 22.97 3.05
CA MET A 47 -26.22 21.74 2.32
C MET A 47 -24.81 21.76 1.68
N SER A 48 -24.49 22.87 1.03
CA SER A 48 -23.17 23.07 0.40
C SER A 48 -22.04 22.99 1.42
N ALA A 49 -22.20 23.60 2.60
CA ALA A 49 -21.23 23.52 3.69
C ALA A 49 -21.08 22.10 4.22
N ARG A 50 -22.17 21.35 4.38
CA ARG A 50 -22.13 19.93 4.79
C ARG A 50 -21.40 19.07 3.76
N HIS A 51 -21.70 19.23 2.48
CA HIS A 51 -21.03 18.49 1.40
C HIS A 51 -19.54 18.82 1.35
N ALA A 52 -19.17 20.09 1.51
CA ALA A 52 -17.76 20.49 1.57
C ALA A 52 -17.02 19.83 2.75
N ALA A 53 -17.61 19.83 3.92
CA ALA A 53 -17.04 19.20 5.12
C ALA A 53 -16.91 17.68 4.95
N GLU A 54 -17.93 17.01 4.40
CA GLU A 54 -17.89 15.57 4.13
C GLU A 54 -16.81 15.24 3.09
N LYS A 55 -16.73 15.98 1.99
CA LYS A 55 -15.68 15.82 0.98
C LYS A 55 -14.29 15.92 1.59
N THR A 56 -14.05 16.94 2.42
CA THR A 56 -12.77 17.13 3.12
C THR A 56 -12.45 15.94 4.03
N SER A 57 -13.41 15.46 4.81
CA SER A 57 -13.26 14.30 5.68
C SER A 57 -12.92 13.03 4.87
N ARG A 58 -13.64 12.76 3.78
CA ARG A 58 -13.37 11.61 2.89
C ARG A 58 -12.01 11.69 2.23
N GLN A 59 -11.60 12.90 1.82
CA GLN A 59 -10.28 13.14 1.22
C GLN A 59 -9.16 12.86 2.24
N ALA A 60 -9.32 13.31 3.48
CA ALA A 60 -8.37 13.04 4.56
C ALA A 60 -8.25 11.53 4.84
N ALA A 61 -9.38 10.82 4.94
CA ALA A 61 -9.39 9.37 5.14
C ALA A 61 -8.70 8.62 4.00
N LEU A 62 -8.93 9.02 2.74
CA LEU A 62 -8.25 8.44 1.59
C LEU A 62 -6.73 8.67 1.65
N THR A 63 -6.30 9.88 1.99
CA THR A 63 -4.89 10.21 2.14
C THR A 63 -4.25 9.38 3.24
N GLN A 64 -4.89 9.26 4.39
CA GLN A 64 -4.43 8.43 5.50
C GLN A 64 -4.29 6.97 5.10
N ALA A 65 -5.28 6.40 4.42
CA ALA A 65 -5.25 5.01 3.94
C ALA A 65 -4.10 4.77 2.93
N ARG A 66 -3.86 5.74 2.02
CA ARG A 66 -2.73 5.67 1.08
C ARG A 66 -1.38 5.69 1.79
N THR A 67 -1.20 6.61 2.74
CA THR A 67 0.03 6.73 3.53
C THR A 67 0.28 5.46 4.35
N ALA A 68 -0.75 4.89 4.97
CA ALA A 68 -0.63 3.65 5.74
C ALA A 68 -0.21 2.45 4.87
N ALA A 69 -0.68 2.39 3.62
CA ALA A 69 -0.33 1.31 2.70
C ALA A 69 1.03 1.49 2.01
N GLU A 70 1.56 2.72 1.95
CA GLU A 70 2.73 3.05 1.14
C GLU A 70 4.00 2.34 1.60
N GLY A 71 4.24 2.27 2.91
CA GLY A 71 5.41 1.59 3.46
C GLY A 71 5.45 0.09 3.13
N ILE A 72 4.29 -0.58 3.12
CA ILE A 72 4.21 -2.00 2.74
C ILE A 72 4.31 -2.15 1.23
N ARG A 73 3.60 -1.31 0.47
CA ARG A 73 3.62 -1.35 -0.99
C ARG A 73 5.03 -1.11 -1.53
N GLY A 74 5.64 0.01 -1.15
CA GLY A 74 7.00 0.35 -1.58
C GLY A 74 8.01 -0.71 -1.11
N GLY A 75 7.98 -1.07 0.17
CA GLY A 75 8.90 -2.05 0.74
C GLY A 75 8.83 -3.42 0.08
N LEU A 76 7.63 -3.96 -0.21
CA LEU A 76 7.50 -5.27 -0.85
C LEU A 76 7.75 -5.25 -2.36
N LEU A 77 7.36 -4.16 -3.05
CA LEU A 77 7.43 -4.13 -4.51
C LEU A 77 8.75 -3.54 -5.03
N ASP A 78 9.26 -2.50 -4.38
CA ASP A 78 10.46 -1.77 -4.84
C ASP A 78 11.61 -1.84 -3.83
N GLY A 79 11.32 -2.17 -2.58
CA GLY A 79 12.28 -2.18 -1.48
C GLY A 79 13.36 -3.25 -1.60
N THR A 80 14.49 -2.98 -0.98
CA THR A 80 15.65 -3.87 -0.89
C THR A 80 16.21 -3.84 0.54
N GLY A 81 16.99 -4.85 0.94
CA GLY A 81 17.62 -4.89 2.27
C GLY A 81 16.63 -4.63 3.40
N ALA A 82 17.02 -3.79 4.36
CA ALA A 82 16.26 -3.52 5.58
C ALA A 82 14.83 -2.98 5.33
N GLU A 83 14.60 -2.25 4.23
CA GLU A 83 13.27 -1.76 3.88
C GLU A 83 12.33 -2.92 3.51
N LEU A 84 12.81 -3.84 2.68
CA LEU A 84 12.08 -5.05 2.30
C LEU A 84 11.84 -5.96 3.51
N GLU A 85 12.86 -6.18 4.35
CA GLU A 85 12.77 -6.98 5.58
C GLU A 85 11.72 -6.42 6.55
N ALA A 86 11.70 -5.10 6.75
CA ALA A 86 10.70 -4.43 7.58
C ALA A 86 9.28 -4.59 7.02
N ALA A 87 9.10 -4.46 5.69
CA ALA A 87 7.81 -4.63 5.05
C ALA A 87 7.31 -6.09 5.14
N VAL A 88 8.20 -7.06 4.91
CA VAL A 88 7.90 -8.49 5.11
C VAL A 88 7.50 -8.77 6.54
N GLY A 89 8.30 -8.30 7.51
CA GLY A 89 7.99 -8.47 8.94
C GLY A 89 6.62 -7.90 9.32
N LYS A 90 6.28 -6.72 8.79
CA LYS A 90 4.97 -6.09 9.02
C LYS A 90 3.81 -6.94 8.46
N VAL A 91 3.95 -7.44 7.23
CA VAL A 91 2.92 -8.28 6.59
C VAL A 91 2.74 -9.60 7.34
N LEU A 92 3.82 -10.22 7.80
CA LEU A 92 3.75 -11.44 8.60
C LEU A 92 3.11 -11.19 9.97
N ALA A 93 3.40 -10.04 10.59
CA ALA A 93 2.74 -9.63 11.84
C ALA A 93 1.23 -9.39 11.62
N ASP A 94 0.84 -8.69 10.55
CA ASP A 94 -0.57 -8.48 10.18
C ASP A 94 -1.29 -9.82 9.90
N ALA A 95 -0.56 -10.84 9.41
CA ALA A 95 -1.08 -12.19 9.21
C ALA A 95 -1.12 -13.05 10.50
N GLY A 96 -0.78 -12.49 11.67
CA GLY A 96 -0.90 -13.13 12.97
C GLY A 96 0.31 -13.97 13.39
N PHE A 97 1.48 -13.70 12.81
CA PHE A 97 2.74 -14.24 13.32
C PHE A 97 3.36 -13.30 14.37
N THR A 98 4.00 -13.85 15.36
CA THR A 98 4.99 -13.11 16.16
C THR A 98 6.28 -13.09 15.38
N VAL A 99 6.82 -11.89 15.11
CA VAL A 99 8.00 -11.67 14.27
C VAL A 99 9.15 -11.15 15.13
N VAL A 100 10.32 -11.76 15.03
CA VAL A 100 11.56 -11.33 15.68
C VAL A 100 12.59 -11.06 14.59
N ASP A 101 13.14 -9.85 14.58
CA ASP A 101 14.28 -9.44 13.76
C ASP A 101 15.55 -10.08 14.38
N LEU A 102 16.14 -11.02 13.67
CA LEU A 102 17.26 -11.80 14.19
C LEU A 102 18.57 -11.05 14.15
N ASP A 103 18.76 -10.12 13.23
CA ASP A 103 19.96 -9.27 13.18
C ASP A 103 20.05 -8.38 14.41
N ARG A 104 18.93 -7.82 14.87
CA ARG A 104 18.85 -7.07 16.11
C ARG A 104 18.95 -7.95 17.35
N TYR A 105 18.32 -9.10 17.32
CA TYR A 105 18.25 -10.01 18.48
C TYR A 105 19.58 -10.73 18.75
N LEU A 106 20.32 -11.13 17.69
CA LEU A 106 21.57 -11.89 17.78
C LEU A 106 22.83 -11.02 17.65
N GLY A 107 22.68 -9.75 17.27
CA GLY A 107 23.78 -8.81 17.11
C GLY A 107 24.64 -9.04 15.88
N GLY A 108 24.05 -9.32 14.73
CA GLY A 108 24.74 -9.43 13.45
C GLY A 108 24.20 -10.53 12.54
N THR A 109 24.82 -10.72 11.39
CA THR A 109 24.41 -11.65 10.31
C THR A 109 24.71 -13.13 10.60
N LEU A 110 24.41 -13.59 11.81
CA LEU A 110 24.68 -14.97 12.23
C LEU A 110 23.62 -15.97 11.76
N SER A 111 22.43 -15.50 11.45
CA SER A 111 21.28 -16.31 11.11
C SER A 111 20.51 -15.72 9.92
N ALA A 112 19.30 -16.25 9.65
CA ALA A 112 18.33 -15.66 8.74
C ALA A 112 17.85 -14.28 9.23
N ASP A 113 17.16 -13.52 8.40
CA ASP A 113 16.76 -12.14 8.70
C ASP A 113 15.68 -12.09 9.80
N LEU A 114 14.67 -13.00 9.75
CA LEU A 114 13.57 -13.01 10.73
C LEU A 114 13.32 -14.42 11.29
N LEU A 115 12.81 -14.47 12.53
CA LEU A 115 12.17 -15.64 13.12
C LEU A 115 10.67 -15.35 13.25
N VAL A 116 9.82 -16.22 12.71
CA VAL A 116 8.38 -16.09 12.85
C VAL A 116 7.79 -17.26 13.62
N THR A 117 6.83 -16.96 14.48
CA THR A 117 6.17 -17.94 15.33
C THR A 117 4.66 -17.81 15.24
N ARG A 118 3.94 -18.93 15.10
CA ARG A 118 2.48 -18.98 15.17
C ARG A 118 2.07 -20.28 15.89
N GLY A 119 1.54 -20.14 17.10
CA GLY A 119 1.31 -21.29 17.97
C GLY A 119 2.61 -22.05 18.25
N PRO A 120 2.66 -23.37 18.04
CA PRO A 120 3.89 -24.16 18.22
C PRO A 120 4.87 -24.05 17.04
N GLU A 121 4.42 -23.55 15.89
CA GLU A 121 5.18 -23.50 14.67
C GLU A 121 6.16 -22.32 14.65
N ARG A 122 7.41 -22.62 14.33
CA ARG A 122 8.48 -21.62 14.15
C ARG A 122 9.15 -21.82 12.81
N ARG A 123 9.40 -20.72 12.08
CA ARG A 123 10.11 -20.74 10.80
C ARG A 123 11.17 -19.65 10.75
N LEU A 124 12.32 -19.96 10.18
CA LEU A 124 13.31 -18.96 9.78
C LEU A 124 12.85 -18.33 8.46
N VAL A 125 12.93 -17.02 8.35
CA VAL A 125 12.59 -16.27 7.14
C VAL A 125 13.86 -15.60 6.62
N GLU A 126 14.25 -15.95 5.41
CA GLU A 126 15.32 -15.27 4.67
C GLU A 126 14.67 -14.37 3.62
N VAL A 127 15.06 -13.11 3.60
CA VAL A 127 14.50 -12.08 2.71
C VAL A 127 15.58 -11.59 1.76
N LYS A 128 15.34 -11.66 0.47
CA LYS A 128 16.34 -11.24 -0.54
C LYS A 128 15.69 -10.44 -1.65
N SER A 129 16.47 -9.55 -2.26
CA SER A 129 16.07 -8.78 -3.43
C SER A 129 17.05 -8.97 -4.57
N THR A 130 16.55 -8.88 -5.81
CA THR A 130 17.38 -8.88 -7.02
C THR A 130 16.71 -8.08 -8.13
N SER A 131 17.48 -7.28 -8.85
CA SER A 131 16.99 -6.47 -9.97
C SER A 131 16.61 -7.31 -11.20
N GLY A 132 17.16 -8.52 -11.32
CA GLY A 132 16.88 -9.49 -12.38
C GLY A 132 16.28 -10.78 -11.84
N ALA A 133 16.41 -11.86 -12.62
CA ALA A 133 16.03 -13.21 -12.21
C ALA A 133 16.81 -13.63 -10.96
N ALA A 134 16.14 -14.33 -10.05
CA ALA A 134 16.75 -14.77 -8.80
C ALA A 134 17.80 -15.89 -9.07
N PRO A 135 19.07 -15.70 -8.70
CA PRO A 135 20.06 -16.75 -8.80
C PRO A 135 19.76 -17.86 -7.77
N GLN A 136 20.00 -19.11 -8.14
CA GLN A 136 19.76 -20.28 -7.28
C GLN A 136 20.56 -20.23 -5.96
N SER A 137 21.70 -19.53 -5.97
CA SER A 137 22.55 -19.35 -4.78
C SER A 137 21.85 -18.64 -3.61
N LEU A 138 20.77 -17.89 -3.85
CA LEU A 138 19.99 -17.26 -2.76
C LEU A 138 19.39 -18.30 -1.81
N ALA A 139 18.94 -19.44 -2.34
CA ALA A 139 18.40 -20.54 -1.54
C ALA A 139 19.46 -21.19 -0.63
N GLY A 140 20.73 -21.18 -1.04
CA GLY A 140 21.82 -21.75 -0.26
C GLY A 140 22.05 -21.06 1.08
N LYS A 141 21.75 -19.75 1.20
CA LYS A 141 21.87 -19.01 2.46
C LYS A 141 20.91 -19.55 3.52
N LEU A 142 19.63 -19.68 3.20
CA LEU A 142 18.64 -20.22 4.13
C LEU A 142 18.97 -21.66 4.51
N THR A 143 19.43 -22.50 3.57
CA THR A 143 19.88 -23.86 3.88
C THR A 143 21.00 -23.84 4.94
N THR A 144 21.98 -22.96 4.78
CA THR A 144 23.07 -22.79 5.75
C THR A 144 22.56 -22.34 7.12
N HIS A 145 21.64 -21.41 7.16
CA HIS A 145 21.05 -20.92 8.42
C HIS A 145 20.25 -22.02 9.14
N LEU A 146 19.46 -22.79 8.41
CA LEU A 146 18.73 -23.94 8.97
C LEU A 146 19.65 -25.00 9.56
N GLN A 147 20.79 -25.28 8.91
CA GLN A 147 21.78 -26.23 9.41
C GLN A 147 22.48 -25.72 10.68
N LYS A 148 22.75 -24.44 10.79
CA LYS A 148 23.44 -23.82 11.92
C LYS A 148 22.52 -23.56 13.12
N TRP A 149 21.24 -23.40 12.90
CA TRP A 149 20.28 -22.98 13.92
C TRP A 149 20.26 -23.88 15.17
N PRO A 150 20.29 -25.23 15.09
CA PRO A 150 20.30 -26.08 16.29
C PRO A 150 21.52 -25.87 17.18
N ALA A 151 22.67 -25.52 16.60
CA ALA A 151 23.87 -25.22 17.37
C ALA A 151 23.83 -23.81 17.97
N LEU A 152 23.21 -22.84 17.25
CA LEU A 152 23.08 -21.46 17.70
C LEU A 152 22.00 -21.31 18.77
N ARG A 153 20.88 -22.05 18.64
CA ARG A 153 19.69 -21.98 19.51
C ARG A 153 19.14 -23.37 19.82
N PRO A 154 19.83 -24.17 20.66
CA PRO A 154 19.45 -25.56 20.93
C PRO A 154 18.08 -25.70 21.61
N ASN A 155 17.64 -24.66 22.37
CA ASN A 155 16.37 -24.66 23.08
C ASN A 155 15.21 -24.03 22.27
N GLU A 156 15.48 -23.58 21.05
CA GLU A 156 14.50 -22.92 20.20
C GLU A 156 14.41 -23.60 18.82
N PRO A 157 13.92 -24.84 18.75
CA PRO A 157 13.84 -25.57 17.49
C PRO A 157 12.91 -24.85 16.51
N VAL A 158 13.25 -24.90 15.23
CA VAL A 158 12.43 -24.43 14.11
C VAL A 158 11.98 -25.60 13.26
N GLY A 159 10.75 -25.57 12.77
CA GLY A 159 10.19 -26.62 11.90
C GLY A 159 10.62 -26.47 10.44
N GLY A 160 11.44 -25.46 10.10
CA GLY A 160 11.91 -25.19 8.75
C GLY A 160 12.12 -23.70 8.51
N GLY A 161 12.14 -23.30 7.23
CA GLY A 161 12.30 -21.91 6.84
C GLY A 161 11.47 -21.56 5.62
N VAL A 162 11.45 -20.29 5.25
CA VAL A 162 10.86 -19.75 4.04
C VAL A 162 11.78 -18.71 3.43
N LEU A 163 11.99 -18.77 2.13
CA LEU A 163 12.73 -17.76 1.37
C LEU A 163 11.74 -16.81 0.69
N ILE A 164 11.83 -15.53 1.01
CA ILE A 164 11.00 -14.49 0.40
C ILE A 164 11.89 -13.64 -0.50
N VAL A 165 11.51 -13.51 -1.78
CA VAL A 165 12.35 -12.84 -2.77
C VAL A 165 11.58 -11.74 -3.50
N ASN A 166 12.08 -10.52 -3.42
CA ASN A 166 11.68 -9.43 -4.31
C ASN A 166 12.53 -9.49 -5.59
N HIS A 167 12.16 -10.39 -6.51
CA HIS A 167 12.86 -10.56 -7.77
C HIS A 167 12.36 -9.57 -8.83
N GLU A 168 13.27 -9.24 -9.77
CA GLU A 168 12.98 -8.30 -10.86
C GLU A 168 12.41 -6.98 -10.38
N HIS A 169 12.83 -6.50 -9.18
CA HIS A 169 12.26 -5.29 -8.56
C HIS A 169 12.43 -4.01 -9.40
N GLY A 170 13.32 -4.00 -10.40
CA GLY A 170 13.45 -2.91 -11.37
C GLY A 170 12.36 -2.88 -12.44
N LYS A 171 11.49 -3.92 -12.53
CA LYS A 171 10.36 -3.98 -13.47
C LYS A 171 9.05 -3.64 -12.76
N LEU A 172 8.07 -3.14 -13.52
CA LEU A 172 6.71 -3.00 -13.01
C LEU A 172 6.19 -4.37 -12.51
N PRO A 173 5.46 -4.43 -11.39
CA PRO A 173 5.00 -5.71 -10.82
C PRO A 173 4.28 -6.64 -11.81
N ALA A 174 3.50 -6.07 -12.73
CA ALA A 174 2.79 -6.85 -13.77
C ALA A 174 3.71 -7.46 -14.84
N GLN A 175 4.94 -6.98 -14.97
CA GLN A 175 5.93 -7.43 -15.95
C GLN A 175 6.93 -8.44 -15.38
N ARG A 176 6.88 -8.68 -14.05
CA ARG A 176 7.77 -9.63 -13.38
C ARG A 176 7.34 -11.06 -13.65
N SER A 177 8.29 -11.96 -13.64
CA SER A 177 8.01 -13.40 -13.67
C SER A 177 7.03 -13.77 -12.54
N PRO A 178 6.03 -14.62 -12.80
CA PRO A 178 5.10 -15.06 -11.75
C PRO A 178 5.77 -15.97 -10.70
N LYS A 179 6.94 -16.52 -11.01
CA LYS A 179 7.68 -17.41 -10.11
C LYS A 179 9.09 -16.89 -9.89
N VAL A 180 9.60 -17.00 -8.67
CA VAL A 180 10.97 -16.66 -8.31
C VAL A 180 11.96 -17.55 -9.08
N TYR A 181 11.70 -18.86 -9.11
CA TYR A 181 12.47 -19.85 -9.88
C TYR A 181 11.57 -20.55 -10.89
N THR A 182 12.04 -20.64 -12.13
CA THR A 182 11.34 -21.32 -13.22
C THR A 182 11.84 -22.75 -13.42
N ASP A 183 13.05 -23.07 -12.97
CA ASP A 183 13.65 -24.41 -13.02
C ASP A 183 12.98 -25.34 -11.98
N GLN A 184 12.08 -26.19 -12.45
CA GLN A 184 11.31 -27.11 -11.61
C GLN A 184 12.21 -28.21 -10.98
N ALA A 185 13.29 -28.60 -11.64
CA ALA A 185 14.22 -29.57 -11.09
C ALA A 185 14.91 -28.96 -9.86
N PHE A 186 15.37 -27.73 -9.96
CA PHE A 186 15.96 -27.01 -8.84
C PHE A 186 14.92 -26.80 -7.69
N VAL A 187 13.72 -26.32 -8.02
CA VAL A 187 12.66 -26.12 -7.00
C VAL A 187 12.37 -27.41 -6.25
N GLY A 188 12.33 -28.55 -6.93
CA GLY A 188 12.12 -29.88 -6.32
C GLY A 188 13.23 -30.33 -5.34
N THR A 189 14.40 -29.68 -5.36
CA THR A 189 15.48 -29.95 -4.40
C THR A 189 15.36 -29.15 -3.10
N LEU A 190 14.54 -28.09 -3.09
CA LEU A 190 14.40 -27.22 -1.94
C LEU A 190 13.50 -27.88 -0.88
N ARG A 191 13.90 -27.76 0.38
CA ARG A 191 13.18 -28.29 1.55
C ARG A 191 12.40 -27.19 2.29
N PHE A 192 12.12 -26.10 1.62
CA PHE A 192 11.39 -24.96 2.14
C PHE A 192 10.69 -24.23 0.99
N PRO A 193 9.56 -23.56 1.26
CA PRO A 193 8.87 -22.75 0.27
C PRO A 193 9.67 -21.51 -0.13
N VAL A 194 9.48 -21.11 -1.38
CA VAL A 194 10.01 -19.86 -1.96
C VAL A 194 8.85 -19.00 -2.40
N LEU A 195 8.72 -17.81 -1.83
CA LEU A 195 7.64 -16.89 -2.06
C LEU A 195 8.15 -15.63 -2.77
N ALA A 196 7.37 -15.14 -3.73
CA ALA A 196 7.61 -13.81 -4.27
C ALA A 196 7.07 -12.73 -3.33
N ALA A 197 7.81 -11.65 -3.11
CA ALA A 197 7.33 -10.51 -2.34
C ALA A 197 6.06 -9.91 -2.94
N ARG A 198 5.88 -9.99 -4.26
CA ARG A 198 4.65 -9.61 -4.96
C ARG A 198 3.44 -10.44 -4.51
N ASP A 199 3.59 -11.75 -4.34
CA ASP A 199 2.48 -12.60 -3.90
C ASP A 199 2.06 -12.25 -2.46
N LEU A 200 3.04 -11.96 -1.58
CA LEU A 200 2.74 -11.45 -0.24
C LEU A 200 1.98 -10.13 -0.29
N PHE A 201 2.36 -9.21 -1.17
CA PHE A 201 1.62 -7.96 -1.36
C PHE A 201 0.20 -8.20 -1.86
N ASP A 202 0.02 -9.10 -2.83
CA ASP A 202 -1.29 -9.43 -3.40
C ASP A 202 -2.22 -10.06 -2.35
N TRP A 203 -1.73 -10.97 -1.51
CA TRP A 203 -2.48 -11.54 -0.40
C TRP A 203 -2.77 -10.51 0.69
N TRP A 204 -1.80 -9.70 1.07
CA TRP A 204 -1.95 -8.66 2.08
C TRP A 204 -3.03 -7.64 1.67
N ARG A 205 -2.98 -7.10 0.46
CA ARG A 205 -3.97 -6.12 -0.03
C ARG A 205 -5.38 -6.70 -0.16
N ALA A 206 -5.48 -8.02 -0.35
CA ALA A 206 -6.75 -8.75 -0.39
C ALA A 206 -7.25 -9.16 1.00
N GLY A 207 -6.48 -8.92 2.09
CA GLY A 207 -6.78 -9.42 3.44
C GLY A 207 -6.76 -10.95 3.54
N ASN A 208 -6.06 -11.64 2.63
CA ASN A 208 -6.00 -13.10 2.59
C ASN A 208 -4.90 -13.63 3.51
N TRP A 209 -5.12 -13.46 4.80
CA TRP A 209 -4.18 -13.88 5.84
C TRP A 209 -3.94 -15.39 5.84
N THR A 210 -4.97 -16.17 5.53
CA THR A 210 -4.87 -17.63 5.44
C THR A 210 -3.89 -18.08 4.38
N ALA A 211 -3.88 -17.44 3.21
CA ALA A 211 -2.90 -17.76 2.15
C ALA A 211 -1.46 -17.49 2.62
N ILE A 212 -1.22 -16.35 3.29
CA ILE A 212 0.10 -16.02 3.85
C ILE A 212 0.51 -17.09 4.87
N GLN A 213 -0.38 -17.44 5.82
CA GLN A 213 -0.11 -18.43 6.86
C GLN A 213 0.23 -19.79 6.27
N GLN A 214 -0.56 -20.27 5.32
CA GLN A 214 -0.33 -21.55 4.66
C GLN A 214 0.99 -21.56 3.86
N ALA A 215 1.28 -20.50 3.12
CA ALA A 215 2.49 -20.42 2.32
C ALA A 215 3.78 -20.36 3.18
N VAL A 216 3.71 -19.72 4.35
CA VAL A 216 4.86 -19.61 5.27
C VAL A 216 5.07 -20.88 6.08
N LEU A 217 4.01 -21.62 6.38
CA LEU A 217 4.08 -22.84 7.20
C LEU A 217 4.20 -24.14 6.40
N ALA A 218 4.12 -24.07 5.07
CA ALA A 218 4.18 -25.21 4.16
C ALA A 218 5.49 -26.06 4.25
#